data_71fe003f95cc4ca36fdd0342031177a4
#
_entry.id   71fe003f95cc4ca36fdd0342031177a4
#
_cell.length_a   1.000
_cell.length_b   1.000
_cell.length_c   1.000
_cell.angle_alpha   90.00
_cell.angle_beta   90.00
_cell.angle_gamma   90.00
#
_symmetry.space_group_name_H-M   'P 1'
#
loop_
_entity.id
_entity.type
_entity.pdbx_description
1 polymer ?
#
loop_
_entity_poly.entity_id
_entity_poly.type
_entity_poly.pdbx_seq_one_letter_code
_entity_poly.pdbx_strand_id
1 'polypeptide(L)'
;MRCYNCGAELGKGDNCQNCGTNVKVYKKILMASNAYYNDALEKAGVRDLSGAIESLKISLRFNKLNIDARNLLGLIYYEMGEVVTALTEWVISKNYQPKDNLASRYLDEVQKNQARLDSVNQTIKKYNQALLYCKQNSRDLAIIQLKKVLSLNPKLVSGHQLLALLYIQEGRYDLAKKSLRNAGKIDANNTVTLRYLKEANAALREQNPSKKQKNDELISYQSGNETIIQPKYLDNSAVGTII
;
A
#
# COMPACT_ATOMS: atom_id res chain seq x y z
N MET A 1 -22.74 7.65 17.36
CA MET A 1 -21.70 8.57 17.93
C MET A 1 -21.98 8.80 19.40
N ARG A 2 -20.97 8.82 20.27
CA ARG A 2 -21.13 9.05 21.71
C ARG A 2 -20.57 10.40 22.13
N CYS A 3 -21.19 11.03 23.11
CA CYS A 3 -20.74 12.31 23.69
C CYS A 3 -19.40 12.11 24.43
N TYR A 4 -18.43 12.99 24.14
CA TYR A 4 -17.11 12.92 24.79
C TYR A 4 -17.16 13.28 26.29
N ASN A 5 -18.21 13.99 26.73
CA ASN A 5 -18.36 14.40 28.14
C ASN A 5 -19.12 13.39 29.00
N CYS A 6 -20.23 12.82 28.50
CA CYS A 6 -21.10 11.96 29.32
C CYS A 6 -21.30 10.55 28.76
N GLY A 7 -20.75 10.23 27.59
CA GLY A 7 -20.87 8.92 26.94
C GLY A 7 -22.24 8.61 26.31
N ALA A 8 -23.27 9.47 26.48
CA ALA A 8 -24.58 9.26 25.90
C ALA A 8 -24.57 9.31 24.38
N GLU A 9 -25.48 8.63 23.71
CA GLU A 9 -25.63 8.71 22.26
C GLU A 9 -26.01 10.11 21.80
N LEU A 10 -25.35 10.59 20.74
CA LEU A 10 -25.56 11.89 20.17
C LEU A 10 -26.67 11.87 19.12
N GLY A 11 -27.72 12.67 19.34
CA GLY A 11 -28.78 12.93 18.35
C GLY A 11 -28.32 13.89 17.23
N LYS A 12 -29.27 14.40 16.41
CA LYS A 12 -28.99 15.31 15.27
C LYS A 12 -28.54 16.73 15.67
N GLY A 13 -28.92 17.20 16.85
CA GLY A 13 -28.67 18.57 17.31
C GLY A 13 -27.19 18.90 17.60
N ASP A 14 -26.88 20.19 17.78
CA ASP A 14 -25.53 20.68 18.06
C ASP A 14 -25.13 20.49 19.53
N ASN A 15 -26.07 20.20 20.42
CA ASN A 15 -25.83 19.94 21.84
C ASN A 15 -26.22 18.50 22.21
N CYS A 16 -25.51 17.93 23.17
CA CYS A 16 -25.85 16.63 23.75
C CYS A 16 -27.18 16.76 24.53
N GLN A 17 -28.15 15.90 24.20
CA GLN A 17 -29.48 15.93 24.85
C GLN A 17 -29.41 15.52 26.33
N ASN A 18 -28.39 14.76 26.74
CA ASN A 18 -28.22 14.30 28.11
C ASN A 18 -27.50 15.31 29.02
N CYS A 19 -26.42 15.94 28.56
CA CYS A 19 -25.59 16.83 29.40
C CYS A 19 -25.47 18.28 28.88
N GLY A 20 -26.15 18.61 27.80
CA GLY A 20 -26.16 19.98 27.24
C GLY A 20 -24.87 20.43 26.55
N THR A 21 -23.78 19.65 26.65
CA THR A 21 -22.49 20.03 26.07
C THR A 21 -22.58 20.25 24.56
N ASN A 22 -21.98 21.34 24.05
CA ASN A 22 -21.91 21.58 22.62
C ASN A 22 -20.97 20.57 21.93
N VAL A 23 -21.52 19.84 20.99
CA VAL A 23 -20.82 18.73 20.27
C VAL A 23 -20.68 18.97 18.77
N LYS A 24 -21.02 20.18 18.31
CA LYS A 24 -21.01 20.54 16.88
C LYS A 24 -19.65 20.32 16.23
N VAL A 25 -18.58 20.85 16.80
CA VAL A 25 -17.21 20.69 16.29
C VAL A 25 -16.75 19.22 16.41
N TYR A 26 -17.04 18.59 17.54
CA TYR A 26 -16.71 17.19 17.77
C TYR A 26 -17.35 16.26 16.72
N LYS A 27 -18.62 16.46 16.38
CA LYS A 27 -19.29 15.71 15.32
C LYS A 27 -18.63 15.90 13.97
N LYS A 28 -18.27 17.17 13.61
CA LYS A 28 -17.55 17.44 12.36
C LYS A 28 -16.21 16.71 12.29
N ILE A 29 -15.47 16.64 13.40
CA ILE A 29 -14.20 15.90 13.49
C ILE A 29 -14.43 14.40 13.24
N LEU A 30 -15.45 13.80 13.87
CA LEU A 30 -15.76 12.38 13.66
C LEU A 30 -16.23 12.11 12.22
N MET A 31 -17.05 13.00 11.64
CA MET A 31 -17.46 12.90 10.24
C MET A 31 -16.27 12.98 9.29
N ALA A 32 -15.32 13.91 9.51
CA ALA A 32 -14.09 13.99 8.73
C ALA A 32 -13.26 12.72 8.83
N SER A 33 -13.09 12.19 10.05
CA SER A 33 -12.40 10.90 10.23
C SER A 33 -13.04 9.78 9.41
N ASN A 34 -14.37 9.65 9.44
CA ASN A 34 -15.08 8.62 8.69
C ASN A 34 -15.02 8.85 7.18
N ALA A 35 -15.04 10.11 6.71
CA ALA A 35 -14.89 10.42 5.30
C ALA A 35 -13.52 9.96 4.76
N TYR A 36 -12.43 10.21 5.49
CA TYR A 36 -11.11 9.72 5.12
C TYR A 36 -10.96 8.20 5.24
N TYR A 37 -11.68 7.55 6.16
CA TYR A 37 -11.76 6.09 6.21
C TYR A 37 -12.43 5.52 4.96
N ASN A 38 -13.55 6.11 4.52
CA ASN A 38 -14.25 5.67 3.31
C ASN A 38 -13.40 5.89 2.05
N ASP A 39 -12.73 7.05 1.93
CA ASP A 39 -11.77 7.32 0.84
C ASP A 39 -10.65 6.26 0.81
N ALA A 40 -10.17 5.84 1.98
CA ALA A 40 -9.17 4.78 2.05
C ALA A 40 -9.70 3.42 1.59
N LEU A 41 -10.97 3.10 1.88
CA LEU A 41 -11.61 1.86 1.39
C LEU A 41 -11.68 1.86 -0.14
N GLU A 42 -12.09 2.98 -0.75
CA GLU A 42 -12.14 3.12 -2.21
C GLU A 42 -10.76 2.94 -2.84
N LYS A 43 -9.73 3.61 -2.30
CA LYS A 43 -8.34 3.48 -2.75
C LYS A 43 -7.81 2.05 -2.61
N ALA A 44 -8.07 1.40 -1.49
CA ALA A 44 -7.68 0.01 -1.27
C ALA A 44 -8.35 -0.94 -2.27
N GLY A 45 -9.61 -0.68 -2.64
CA GLY A 45 -10.37 -1.44 -3.63
C GLY A 45 -9.72 -1.44 -5.02
N VAL A 46 -9.06 -0.34 -5.40
CA VAL A 46 -8.31 -0.21 -6.66
C VAL A 46 -6.80 -0.47 -6.50
N ARG A 47 -6.40 -1.06 -5.38
CA ARG A 47 -5.01 -1.36 -5.00
C ARG A 47 -4.08 -0.13 -4.94
N ASP A 48 -4.61 1.04 -4.70
CA ASP A 48 -3.84 2.22 -4.30
C ASP A 48 -3.59 2.16 -2.78
N LEU A 49 -2.70 1.23 -2.38
CA LEU A 49 -2.48 0.94 -0.97
C LEU A 49 -1.74 2.07 -0.26
N SER A 50 -0.77 2.70 -0.91
CA SER A 50 -0.08 3.88 -0.36
C SER A 50 -1.02 5.06 -0.18
N GLY A 51 -1.88 5.35 -1.16
CA GLY A 51 -2.90 6.40 -1.04
C GLY A 51 -3.93 6.10 0.06
N ALA A 52 -4.32 4.84 0.22
CA ALA A 52 -5.18 4.39 1.31
C ALA A 52 -4.53 4.60 2.70
N ILE A 53 -3.22 4.28 2.84
CA ILE A 53 -2.45 4.53 4.08
C ILE A 53 -2.47 6.02 4.44
N GLU A 54 -2.26 6.90 3.47
CA GLU A 54 -2.29 8.35 3.70
C GLU A 54 -3.66 8.79 4.23
N SER A 55 -4.74 8.36 3.59
CA SER A 55 -6.11 8.68 4.01
C SER A 55 -6.41 8.13 5.40
N LEU A 56 -5.99 6.90 5.75
CA LEU A 56 -6.17 6.33 7.08
C LEU A 56 -5.38 7.09 8.15
N LYS A 57 -4.16 7.50 7.85
CA LYS A 57 -3.37 8.35 8.76
C LYS A 57 -4.06 9.67 9.04
N ILE A 58 -4.68 10.29 8.02
CA ILE A 58 -5.47 11.52 8.20
C ILE A 58 -6.72 11.24 9.04
N SER A 59 -7.45 10.15 8.75
CA SER A 59 -8.59 9.70 9.56
C SER A 59 -8.23 9.58 11.04
N LEU A 60 -7.11 8.91 11.34
CA LEU A 60 -6.61 8.70 12.71
C LEU A 60 -6.06 9.99 13.36
N ARG A 61 -5.65 10.99 12.59
CA ARG A 61 -5.31 12.33 13.13
C ARG A 61 -6.55 13.07 13.61
N PHE A 62 -7.67 12.93 12.92
CA PHE A 62 -8.96 13.48 13.36
C PHE A 62 -9.53 12.69 14.53
N ASN A 63 -9.49 11.37 14.48
CA ASN A 63 -10.02 10.51 15.54
C ASN A 63 -9.10 9.29 15.79
N LYS A 64 -8.26 9.38 16.80
CA LYS A 64 -7.35 8.28 17.20
C LYS A 64 -8.08 7.00 17.62
N LEU A 65 -9.35 7.13 18.02
CA LEU A 65 -10.22 6.03 18.45
C LEU A 65 -11.06 5.46 17.30
N ASN A 66 -10.78 5.80 16.05
CA ASN A 66 -11.39 5.16 14.90
C ASN A 66 -10.78 3.75 14.73
N ILE A 67 -11.41 2.77 15.37
CA ILE A 67 -10.95 1.38 15.41
C ILE A 67 -10.94 0.76 14.01
N ASP A 68 -11.98 1.04 13.22
CA ASP A 68 -12.09 0.52 11.85
C ASP A 68 -10.97 1.05 10.95
N ALA A 69 -10.66 2.35 11.04
CA ALA A 69 -9.55 2.94 10.31
C ALA A 69 -8.21 2.32 10.72
N ARG A 70 -8.00 2.04 12.01
CA ARG A 70 -6.77 1.43 12.49
C ARG A 70 -6.66 -0.03 12.07
N ASN A 71 -7.75 -0.78 12.13
CA ASN A 71 -7.80 -2.17 11.68
C ASN A 71 -7.51 -2.30 10.19
N LEU A 72 -8.11 -1.41 9.39
CA LEU A 72 -7.85 -1.36 7.95
C LEU A 72 -6.40 -0.96 7.65
N LEU A 73 -5.83 0.00 8.39
CA LEU A 73 -4.43 0.39 8.24
C LEU A 73 -3.49 -0.79 8.46
N GLY A 74 -3.73 -1.57 9.51
CA GLY A 74 -2.98 -2.81 9.76
C GLY A 74 -3.13 -3.82 8.63
N LEU A 75 -4.35 -4.01 8.10
CA LEU A 75 -4.61 -4.93 7.00
C LEU A 75 -3.87 -4.52 5.72
N ILE A 76 -3.85 -3.22 5.41
CA ILE A 76 -3.13 -2.71 4.24
C ILE A 76 -1.61 -2.91 4.39
N TYR A 77 -1.02 -2.61 5.56
CA TYR A 77 0.39 -2.91 5.81
C TYR A 77 0.70 -4.39 5.65
N TYR A 78 -0.20 -5.26 6.11
CA TYR A 78 -0.06 -6.70 5.97
C TYR A 78 -0.08 -7.13 4.50
N GLU A 79 -0.96 -6.58 3.67
CA GLU A 79 -1.01 -6.82 2.23
C GLU A 79 0.23 -6.31 1.48
N MET A 80 0.88 -5.27 2.00
CA MET A 80 2.15 -4.75 1.47
C MET A 80 3.39 -5.51 1.98
N GLY A 81 3.20 -6.56 2.80
CA GLY A 81 4.29 -7.35 3.38
C GLY A 81 4.96 -6.71 4.61
N GLU A 82 4.46 -5.57 5.09
CA GLU A 82 4.95 -4.85 6.26
C GLU A 82 4.33 -5.43 7.55
N VAL A 83 4.59 -6.72 7.81
CA VAL A 83 3.90 -7.50 8.86
C VAL A 83 4.08 -6.91 10.25
N VAL A 84 5.28 -6.41 10.59
CA VAL A 84 5.54 -5.81 11.92
C VAL A 84 4.70 -4.56 12.13
N THR A 85 4.63 -3.70 11.12
CA THR A 85 3.81 -2.48 11.16
C THR A 85 2.33 -2.83 11.30
N ALA A 86 1.87 -3.85 10.56
CA ALA A 86 0.50 -4.36 10.67
C ALA A 86 0.17 -4.84 12.09
N LEU A 87 1.03 -5.67 12.68
CA LEU A 87 0.87 -6.16 14.06
C LEU A 87 0.84 -5.00 15.07
N THR A 88 1.68 -3.98 14.87
CA THR A 88 1.70 -2.78 15.73
C THR A 88 0.36 -2.06 15.71
N GLU A 89 -0.22 -1.82 14.52
CA GLU A 89 -1.52 -1.15 14.40
C GLU A 89 -2.64 -1.97 15.04
N TRP A 90 -2.65 -3.31 14.87
CA TRP A 90 -3.65 -4.18 15.49
C TRP A 90 -3.50 -4.28 17.01
N VAL A 91 -2.29 -4.28 17.56
CA VAL A 91 -2.05 -4.22 19.02
C VAL A 91 -2.58 -2.90 19.58
N ILE A 92 -2.30 -1.77 18.93
CA ILE A 92 -2.83 -0.47 19.34
C ILE A 92 -4.36 -0.45 19.26
N SER A 93 -4.94 -1.02 18.19
CA SER A 93 -6.39 -1.14 18.04
C SER A 93 -7.02 -1.95 19.19
N LYS A 94 -6.43 -3.10 19.51
CA LYS A 94 -6.88 -3.97 20.61
C LYS A 94 -6.79 -3.26 21.97
N ASN A 95 -5.77 -2.43 22.19
CA ASN A 95 -5.63 -1.66 23.43
C ASN A 95 -6.72 -0.60 23.58
N TYR A 96 -7.16 0.04 22.48
CA TYR A 96 -8.27 0.99 22.51
C TYR A 96 -9.64 0.31 22.66
N GLN A 97 -9.83 -0.85 22.04
CA GLN A 97 -11.06 -1.64 22.11
C GLN A 97 -10.72 -3.12 22.32
N PRO A 98 -10.65 -3.59 23.60
CA PRO A 98 -10.26 -4.97 23.89
C PRO A 98 -11.29 -6.04 23.51
N LYS A 99 -12.59 -5.66 23.44
CA LYS A 99 -13.71 -6.55 23.13
C LYS A 99 -14.30 -6.21 21.75
N ASP A 100 -14.85 -7.22 21.10
CA ASP A 100 -15.55 -7.07 19.81
C ASP A 100 -14.72 -6.31 18.75
N ASN A 101 -13.42 -6.65 18.65
CA ASN A 101 -12.47 -6.01 17.77
C ASN A 101 -11.82 -7.02 16.82
N LEU A 102 -11.92 -6.75 15.51
CA LEU A 102 -11.34 -7.59 14.44
C LEU A 102 -9.82 -7.74 14.58
N ALA A 103 -9.13 -6.76 15.17
CA ALA A 103 -7.70 -6.84 15.43
C ALA A 103 -7.31 -8.07 16.25
N SER A 104 -8.13 -8.49 17.20
CA SER A 104 -7.89 -9.72 17.99
C SER A 104 -7.80 -10.95 17.10
N ARG A 105 -8.73 -11.07 16.15
CA ARG A 105 -8.75 -12.17 15.19
C ARG A 105 -7.52 -12.15 14.26
N TYR A 106 -7.15 -10.98 13.74
CA TYR A 106 -5.95 -10.84 12.88
C TYR A 106 -4.66 -11.19 13.63
N LEU A 107 -4.54 -10.74 14.89
CA LEU A 107 -3.39 -11.08 15.74
C LEU A 107 -3.31 -12.58 15.99
N ASP A 108 -4.43 -13.21 16.33
CA ASP A 108 -4.52 -14.64 16.58
C ASP A 108 -4.14 -15.46 15.34
N GLU A 109 -4.61 -15.07 14.15
CA GLU A 109 -4.31 -15.75 12.89
C GLU A 109 -2.80 -15.73 12.57
N VAL A 110 -2.13 -14.60 12.86
CA VAL A 110 -0.68 -14.50 12.68
C VAL A 110 0.08 -15.28 13.74
N GLN A 111 -0.33 -15.20 15.01
CA GLN A 111 0.37 -15.82 16.14
C GLN A 111 0.25 -17.35 16.18
N LYS A 112 -0.87 -17.92 15.72
CA LYS A 112 -1.07 -19.38 15.65
C LYS A 112 -0.18 -20.07 14.63
N ASN A 113 0.40 -19.34 13.69
CA ASN A 113 1.24 -19.90 12.63
C ASN A 113 2.73 -19.65 12.93
N GLN A 114 3.36 -20.57 13.68
CA GLN A 114 4.78 -20.48 14.04
C GLN A 114 5.70 -20.37 12.81
N ALA A 115 5.44 -21.15 11.77
CA ALA A 115 6.24 -21.09 10.54
C ALA A 115 6.19 -19.70 9.88
N ARG A 116 5.04 -19.02 9.98
CA ARG A 116 4.88 -17.66 9.48
C ARG A 116 5.65 -16.64 10.30
N LEU A 117 5.63 -16.76 11.63
CA LEU A 117 6.43 -15.92 12.52
C LEU A 117 7.92 -16.09 12.26
N ASP A 118 8.38 -17.32 12.06
CA ASP A 118 9.79 -17.61 11.74
C ASP A 118 10.17 -17.02 10.38
N SER A 119 9.31 -17.10 9.38
CA SER A 119 9.50 -16.46 8.07
C SER A 119 9.59 -14.94 8.19
N VAL A 120 8.73 -14.30 8.99
CA VAL A 120 8.76 -12.85 9.26
C VAL A 120 10.08 -12.47 9.92
N ASN A 121 10.50 -13.19 10.96
CA ASN A 121 11.75 -12.94 11.66
C ASN A 121 12.97 -13.08 10.73
N GLN A 122 12.98 -14.11 9.88
CA GLN A 122 14.04 -14.29 8.88
C GLN A 122 14.03 -13.16 7.84
N THR A 123 12.85 -12.74 7.38
CA THR A 123 12.70 -11.61 6.45
C THR A 123 13.31 -10.35 7.03
N ILE A 124 13.00 -10.01 8.29
CA ILE A 124 13.54 -8.83 8.97
C ILE A 124 15.06 -8.89 9.07
N LYS A 125 15.61 -10.03 9.55
CA LYS A 125 17.06 -10.22 9.68
C LYS A 125 17.77 -10.03 8.35
N LYS A 126 17.26 -10.68 7.28
CA LYS A 126 17.85 -10.59 5.94
C LYS A 126 17.70 -9.20 5.31
N TYR A 127 16.58 -8.53 5.54
CA TYR A 127 16.37 -7.16 5.06
C TYR A 127 17.32 -6.17 5.73
N ASN A 128 17.46 -6.26 7.06
CA ASN A 128 18.43 -5.44 7.80
C ASN A 128 19.88 -5.72 7.35
N GLN A 129 20.22 -6.98 7.08
CA GLN A 129 21.53 -7.35 6.53
C GLN A 129 21.73 -6.74 5.13
N ALA A 130 20.70 -6.75 4.29
CA ALA A 130 20.78 -6.11 2.97
C ALA A 130 21.01 -4.60 3.08
N LEU A 131 20.32 -3.92 4.00
CA LEU A 131 20.54 -2.49 4.28
C LEU A 131 21.98 -2.21 4.77
N LEU A 132 22.54 -3.11 5.61
CA LEU A 132 23.93 -2.99 6.05
C LEU A 132 24.90 -3.12 4.88
N TYR A 133 24.69 -4.10 3.98
CA TYR A 133 25.50 -4.24 2.77
C TYR A 133 25.37 -3.03 1.82
N CYS A 134 24.20 -2.44 1.71
CA CYS A 134 24.03 -1.18 0.98
C CYS A 134 24.90 -0.05 1.56
N LYS A 135 24.90 0.09 2.89
CA LYS A 135 25.74 1.09 3.58
C LYS A 135 27.24 0.85 3.37
N GLN A 136 27.66 -0.41 3.27
CA GLN A 136 29.03 -0.83 2.98
C GLN A 136 29.39 -0.82 1.49
N ASN A 137 28.50 -0.35 0.63
CA ASN A 137 28.63 -0.37 -0.84
C ASN A 137 28.83 -1.77 -1.43
N SER A 138 28.49 -2.83 -0.70
CA SER A 138 28.58 -4.25 -1.11
C SER A 138 27.27 -4.65 -1.84
N ARG A 139 27.06 -4.12 -3.05
CA ARG A 139 25.81 -4.22 -3.80
C ARG A 139 25.41 -5.65 -4.12
N ASP A 140 26.35 -6.47 -4.58
CA ASP A 140 26.08 -7.89 -4.90
C ASP A 140 25.54 -8.65 -3.70
N LEU A 141 26.15 -8.47 -2.51
CA LEU A 141 25.69 -9.09 -1.28
C LEU A 141 24.29 -8.58 -0.87
N ALA A 142 24.03 -7.28 -1.04
CA ALA A 142 22.70 -6.70 -0.79
C ALA A 142 21.65 -7.33 -1.74
N ILE A 143 21.94 -7.47 -3.02
CA ILE A 143 21.06 -8.09 -4.02
C ILE A 143 20.77 -9.56 -3.65
N ILE A 144 21.79 -10.33 -3.24
CA ILE A 144 21.62 -11.72 -2.83
C ILE A 144 20.68 -11.80 -1.61
N GLN A 145 20.86 -10.93 -0.60
CA GLN A 145 19.98 -10.93 0.57
C GLN A 145 18.56 -10.51 0.22
N LEU A 146 18.37 -9.47 -0.62
CA LEU A 146 17.05 -9.02 -1.04
C LEU A 146 16.29 -10.09 -1.84
N LYS A 147 16.97 -10.87 -2.68
CA LYS A 147 16.34 -12.02 -3.35
C LYS A 147 15.84 -13.05 -2.33
N LYS A 148 16.63 -13.33 -1.27
CA LYS A 148 16.21 -14.22 -0.18
C LYS A 148 15.03 -13.61 0.62
N VAL A 149 15.04 -12.30 0.86
CA VAL A 149 13.91 -11.58 1.47
C VAL A 149 12.64 -11.78 0.66
N LEU A 150 12.70 -11.53 -0.65
CA LEU A 150 11.54 -11.62 -1.53
C LEU A 150 11.07 -13.07 -1.81
N SER A 151 11.92 -14.07 -1.58
CA SER A 151 11.49 -15.48 -1.58
C SER A 151 10.70 -15.85 -0.31
N LEU A 152 11.01 -15.22 0.83
CA LEU A 152 10.29 -15.40 2.10
C LEU A 152 9.02 -14.55 2.18
N ASN A 153 9.09 -13.32 1.66
CA ASN A 153 7.99 -12.37 1.65
C ASN A 153 7.87 -11.68 0.27
N PRO A 154 7.21 -12.31 -0.70
CA PRO A 154 7.07 -11.77 -2.06
C PRO A 154 6.17 -10.53 -2.13
N LYS A 155 5.41 -10.21 -1.07
CA LYS A 155 4.57 -9.02 -0.99
C LYS A 155 5.32 -7.78 -0.49
N LEU A 156 6.59 -7.87 -0.07
CA LEU A 156 7.32 -6.75 0.51
C LEU A 156 7.65 -5.70 -0.56
N VAL A 157 6.82 -4.65 -0.65
CA VAL A 157 6.96 -3.57 -1.63
C VAL A 157 8.31 -2.87 -1.49
N SER A 158 8.70 -2.52 -0.25
CA SER A 158 9.99 -1.88 0.04
C SER A 158 11.19 -2.74 -0.38
N GLY A 159 11.08 -4.08 -0.28
CA GLY A 159 12.09 -5.03 -0.75
C GLY A 159 12.24 -5.00 -2.27
N HIS A 160 11.14 -4.99 -3.01
CA HIS A 160 11.15 -4.87 -4.47
C HIS A 160 11.72 -3.53 -4.94
N GLN A 161 11.37 -2.43 -4.28
CA GLN A 161 11.88 -1.10 -4.60
C GLN A 161 13.39 -1.00 -4.37
N LEU A 162 13.89 -1.48 -3.22
CA LEU A 162 15.32 -1.46 -2.91
C LEU A 162 16.11 -2.36 -3.89
N LEU A 163 15.60 -3.55 -4.20
CA LEU A 163 16.24 -4.43 -5.19
C LEU A 163 16.29 -3.76 -6.57
N ALA A 164 15.22 -3.09 -6.97
CA ALA A 164 15.18 -2.38 -8.24
C ALA A 164 16.17 -1.21 -8.28
N LEU A 165 16.28 -0.45 -7.19
CA LEU A 165 17.24 0.66 -7.08
C LEU A 165 18.68 0.17 -7.25
N LEU A 166 19.05 -0.96 -6.62
CA LEU A 166 20.37 -1.56 -6.80
C LEU A 166 20.61 -2.00 -8.25
N TYR A 167 19.61 -2.59 -8.90
CA TYR A 167 19.71 -2.94 -10.31
C TYR A 167 19.83 -1.72 -11.23
N ILE A 168 19.16 -0.60 -10.94
CA ILE A 168 19.33 0.66 -11.67
C ILE A 168 20.78 1.16 -11.54
N GLN A 169 21.35 1.12 -10.33
CA GLN A 169 22.73 1.53 -10.09
C GLN A 169 23.77 0.64 -10.79
N GLU A 170 23.43 -0.61 -11.08
CA GLU A 170 24.27 -1.55 -11.86
C GLU A 170 24.01 -1.49 -13.38
N GLY A 171 23.11 -0.61 -13.84
CA GLY A 171 22.71 -0.55 -15.25
C GLY A 171 21.86 -1.75 -15.73
N ARG A 172 21.35 -2.58 -14.80
CA ARG A 172 20.56 -3.79 -15.09
C ARG A 172 19.07 -3.46 -15.12
N TYR A 173 18.69 -2.58 -16.02
CA TYR A 173 17.35 -1.96 -16.04
C TYR A 173 16.20 -2.95 -16.31
N ASP A 174 16.42 -4.02 -17.06
CA ASP A 174 15.40 -5.06 -17.27
C ASP A 174 15.01 -5.77 -15.97
N LEU A 175 16.01 -6.06 -15.12
CA LEU A 175 15.77 -6.67 -13.80
C LEU A 175 15.11 -5.70 -12.83
N ALA A 176 15.52 -4.42 -12.88
CA ALA A 176 14.87 -3.35 -12.12
C ALA A 176 13.39 -3.25 -12.49
N LYS A 177 13.08 -3.18 -13.78
CA LYS A 177 11.71 -3.14 -14.31
C LYS A 177 10.88 -4.34 -13.87
N LYS A 178 11.45 -5.55 -13.89
CA LYS A 178 10.76 -6.76 -13.40
C LYS A 178 10.40 -6.64 -11.92
N SER A 179 11.35 -6.18 -11.09
CA SER A 179 11.11 -6.00 -9.65
C SER A 179 10.05 -4.93 -9.38
N LEU A 180 10.13 -3.78 -10.07
CA LEU A 180 9.15 -2.69 -9.93
C LEU A 180 7.75 -3.08 -10.40
N ARG A 181 7.63 -3.89 -11.46
CA ARG A 181 6.33 -4.43 -11.88
C ARG A 181 5.71 -5.33 -10.80
N ASN A 182 6.53 -6.11 -10.09
CA ASN A 182 6.03 -6.90 -8.97
C ASN A 182 5.55 -6.01 -7.81
N ALA A 183 6.28 -4.94 -7.49
CA ALA A 183 5.82 -3.93 -6.51
C ALA A 183 4.50 -3.28 -6.95
N GLY A 184 4.38 -2.89 -8.23
CA GLY A 184 3.17 -2.26 -8.78
C GLY A 184 1.94 -3.18 -8.83
N LYS A 185 2.12 -4.51 -8.86
CA LYS A 185 0.99 -5.46 -8.70
C LYS A 185 0.43 -5.47 -7.28
N ILE A 186 1.24 -5.11 -6.30
CA ILE A 186 0.83 -5.05 -4.90
C ILE A 186 0.22 -3.69 -4.60
N ASP A 187 0.92 -2.62 -4.99
CA ASP A 187 0.53 -1.23 -4.77
C ASP A 187 0.62 -0.45 -6.09
N ALA A 188 -0.52 -0.28 -6.76
CA ALA A 188 -0.60 0.17 -8.15
C ALA A 188 -0.14 1.62 -8.34
N ASN A 189 -0.46 2.51 -7.40
CA ASN A 189 -0.22 3.96 -7.49
C ASN A 189 0.96 4.43 -6.64
N ASN A 190 1.83 3.50 -6.19
CA ASN A 190 2.99 3.86 -5.38
C ASN A 190 3.93 4.81 -6.14
N THR A 191 4.04 6.04 -5.66
CA THR A 191 4.81 7.11 -6.34
C THR A 191 6.29 6.78 -6.49
N VAL A 192 6.89 6.10 -5.51
CA VAL A 192 8.29 5.65 -5.57
C VAL A 192 8.48 4.58 -6.64
N THR A 193 7.60 3.59 -6.66
CA THR A 193 7.61 2.52 -7.67
C THR A 193 7.45 3.08 -9.08
N LEU A 194 6.48 3.99 -9.28
CA LEU A 194 6.22 4.62 -10.59
C LEU A 194 7.40 5.49 -11.05
N ARG A 195 8.03 6.26 -10.13
CA ARG A 195 9.20 7.07 -10.44
C ARG A 195 10.37 6.21 -10.90
N TYR A 196 10.74 5.17 -10.16
CA TYR A 196 11.82 4.26 -10.54
C TYR A 196 11.52 3.48 -11.83
N LEU A 197 10.24 3.13 -12.05
CA LEU A 197 9.83 2.46 -13.28
C LEU A 197 10.00 3.39 -14.49
N LYS A 198 9.66 4.68 -14.36
CA LYS A 198 9.88 5.69 -15.39
C LYS A 198 11.38 5.85 -15.70
N GLU A 199 12.23 5.92 -14.68
CA GLU A 199 13.68 6.02 -14.79
C GLU A 199 14.28 4.80 -15.49
N ALA A 200 13.94 3.59 -15.04
CA ALA A 200 14.40 2.34 -15.66
C ALA A 200 13.96 2.21 -17.13
N ASN A 201 12.73 2.63 -17.46
CA ASN A 201 12.25 2.63 -18.84
C ASN A 201 12.99 3.65 -19.72
N ALA A 202 13.31 4.85 -19.21
CA ALA A 202 14.07 5.85 -19.94
C ALA A 202 15.48 5.33 -20.28
N ALA A 203 16.17 4.79 -19.27
CA ALA A 203 17.51 4.23 -19.46
C ALA A 203 17.53 3.02 -20.43
N LEU A 204 16.50 2.16 -20.41
CA LEU A 204 16.36 1.07 -21.37
C LEU A 204 16.18 1.56 -22.82
N ARG A 205 15.46 2.68 -23.01
CA ARG A 205 15.29 3.28 -24.33
C ARG A 205 16.60 3.87 -24.86
N GLU A 206 17.44 4.44 -24.00
CA GLU A 206 18.75 4.94 -24.34
C GLU A 206 19.75 3.82 -24.70
N GLN A 207 19.70 2.71 -23.95
CA GLN A 207 20.56 1.53 -24.24
C GLN A 207 20.16 0.79 -25.53
N ASN A 208 18.90 0.81 -25.94
CA ASN A 208 18.38 0.09 -27.09
C ASN A 208 17.58 0.99 -28.04
N PRO A 209 18.22 1.92 -28.78
CA PRO A 209 17.52 2.84 -29.66
C PRO A 209 16.73 2.15 -30.79
N SER A 210 17.17 0.97 -31.24
CA SER A 210 16.52 0.19 -32.29
C SER A 210 15.19 -0.48 -31.88
N LYS A 211 14.94 -0.62 -30.56
CA LYS A 211 13.62 -1.09 -30.04
C LYS A 211 12.59 0.05 -29.96
N LYS A 212 12.99 1.29 -30.22
CA LYS A 212 12.14 2.49 -30.17
C LYS A 212 11.02 2.43 -31.21
N GLN A 213 11.27 1.83 -32.38
CA GLN A 213 10.31 1.82 -33.50
C GLN A 213 9.18 0.78 -33.35
N LYS A 214 9.36 -0.29 -32.56
CA LYS A 214 8.32 -1.34 -32.43
C LYS A 214 7.29 -1.12 -31.34
N ASN A 215 7.55 -0.25 -30.34
CA ASN A 215 6.65 -0.04 -29.21
C ASN A 215 5.80 1.24 -29.29
N ASP A 216 6.10 2.13 -30.27
CA ASP A 216 5.38 3.38 -30.50
C ASP A 216 4.35 3.25 -31.66
N GLU A 217 4.07 2.05 -32.15
CA GLU A 217 2.95 1.85 -33.08
C GLU A 217 1.62 2.09 -32.34
N LEU A 218 1.18 3.32 -32.43
CA LEU A 218 -0.18 3.71 -32.12
C LEU A 218 -1.10 3.06 -33.15
N ILE A 219 -2.09 2.30 -32.72
CA ILE A 219 -3.13 1.82 -33.60
C ILE A 219 -4.10 2.98 -33.81
N SER A 220 -4.10 3.55 -35.03
CA SER A 220 -5.12 4.51 -35.42
C SER A 220 -6.24 3.78 -36.20
N TYR A 221 -7.47 4.01 -35.80
CA TYR A 221 -8.63 3.58 -36.59
C TYR A 221 -9.60 4.75 -36.74
N GLN A 222 -10.28 4.80 -37.88
CA GLN A 222 -11.29 5.81 -38.13
C GLN A 222 -12.64 5.34 -37.60
N SER A 223 -13.26 6.16 -36.77
CA SER A 223 -14.65 6.01 -36.36
C SER A 223 -15.44 7.24 -36.82
N GLY A 224 -16.12 7.14 -37.95
CA GLY A 224 -16.75 8.30 -38.58
C GLY A 224 -15.73 9.32 -39.11
N ASN A 225 -15.86 10.58 -38.73
CA ASN A 225 -14.93 11.67 -39.10
C ASN A 225 -13.79 11.91 -38.12
N GLU A 226 -13.65 11.08 -37.07
CA GLU A 226 -12.62 11.21 -36.03
C GLU A 226 -11.59 10.09 -36.12
N THR A 227 -10.33 10.43 -35.99
CA THR A 227 -9.22 9.47 -35.90
C THR A 227 -8.95 9.20 -34.41
N ILE A 228 -9.23 7.98 -33.95
CA ILE A 228 -8.97 7.55 -32.56
C ILE A 228 -7.59 6.90 -32.54
N ILE A 229 -6.70 7.43 -31.67
CA ILE A 229 -5.35 6.92 -31.46
C ILE A 229 -5.31 6.23 -30.11
N GLN A 230 -5.07 4.91 -30.09
CA GLN A 230 -4.94 4.13 -28.85
C GLN A 230 -3.55 3.50 -28.72
N PRO A 231 -2.98 3.45 -27.50
CA PRO A 231 -1.77 2.66 -27.26
C PRO A 231 -2.05 1.16 -27.40
N LYS A 232 -1.14 0.43 -28.05
CA LYS A 232 -1.25 -1.01 -28.40
C LYS A 232 -1.37 -1.97 -27.18
N TYR A 233 -1.26 -1.49 -25.94
CA TYR A 233 -1.30 -2.32 -24.73
C TYR A 233 -2.65 -2.30 -24.00
N LEU A 234 -3.66 -1.68 -24.56
CA LEU A 234 -5.05 -1.90 -24.14
C LEU A 234 -5.62 -3.06 -24.94
N ASP A 235 -5.11 -4.27 -24.66
CA ASP A 235 -5.72 -5.50 -25.11
C ASP A 235 -7.04 -5.69 -24.36
N ASN A 236 -8.16 -5.61 -25.09
CA ASN A 236 -9.52 -5.72 -24.57
C ASN A 236 -9.90 -7.13 -24.11
N SER A 237 -8.93 -8.03 -23.91
CA SER A 237 -9.20 -9.42 -23.50
C SER A 237 -9.53 -9.58 -21.99
N ALA A 238 -9.60 -8.49 -21.22
CA ALA A 238 -9.93 -8.53 -19.78
C ALA A 238 -11.31 -7.93 -19.43
N VAL A 239 -12.18 -7.66 -20.41
CA VAL A 239 -13.60 -7.37 -20.11
C VAL A 239 -14.39 -8.66 -20.27
N GLY A 240 -14.15 -9.61 -19.41
CA GLY A 240 -14.89 -10.82 -19.21
C GLY A 240 -15.82 -10.67 -18.01
N THR A 241 -17.08 -10.36 -18.31
CA THR A 241 -18.29 -10.83 -17.65
C THR A 241 -18.24 -10.93 -16.09
N ILE A 242 -18.77 -9.89 -15.43
CA ILE A 242 -19.42 -10.06 -14.13
C ILE A 242 -20.93 -9.97 -14.41
N ILE A 243 -21.59 -11.14 -14.43
CA ILE A 243 -23.01 -11.32 -14.14
C ILE A 243 -23.09 -11.95 -12.77
#